data_2c970244fabcb9a709194238db038354
#
_entry.id   2c970244fabcb9a709194238db038354
#
_cell.length_a   1.000
_cell.length_b   1.000
_cell.length_c   1.000
_cell.angle_alpha   90.00
_cell.angle_beta   90.00
_cell.angle_gamma   90.00
#
_symmetry.space_group_name_H-M   'P 1'
#
loop_
_entity.id
_entity.type
_entity.pdbx_description
1 polymer ?
#
loop_
_entity_poly.entity_id
_entity_poly.type
_entity_poly.pdbx_seq_one_letter_code
_entity_poly.pdbx_strand_id
1 'polypeptide(L)'
;MVNGPWDDIAARRDEARALAAQRREEIAPGASTRTAASGPLYGVDSDRADATKRRLKALSLGPTLGLLLDTLARQIVADGISSDRDDQGSARLWAPWEASGMPSRQTALWREALIDGAAYAAVLPSNGPSVLPLPASRIACDWGGAEANEWPIAAVVLRGDGAPWRYLTATEEVDCKTGGVLWSGALRHCPVVRVAPYQALDGECESLVDRLRLPARRYIKTVHDRLLVQHHNSWRVRTATGLADPGSPEEAERQKALLEHGDVLTGGEGVQFGSLPETNLQSLLDAEKADLGTLAALASVPSWALSGSQLVNLSADALAEAKAAERAHLQSLTRAFGRPVCNLVRLCAAVDGRRDDSEDTTLAVDWRDTEARSLSQAADALGKLSQTLGVPAALLWDRIPGVSPSEAAGWREYADAHPDALTSYTQALAGADSPEKAAAMEEG
;
A
#
# COMPACT_ATOMS: atom_id res chain seq x y z
N MET A 1 14.59 15.71 31.47
CA MET A 1 14.54 16.02 30.01
C MET A 1 14.77 17.51 29.89
N VAL A 2 15.57 17.92 28.93
CA VAL A 2 15.81 19.34 28.65
C VAL A 2 14.63 19.83 27.84
N ASN A 3 13.93 20.86 28.28
CA ASN A 3 12.82 21.48 27.53
C ASN A 3 13.40 22.29 26.37
N GLY A 4 12.83 22.12 25.19
CA GLY A 4 13.28 22.79 23.97
C GLY A 4 12.12 23.09 23.01
N PRO A 5 12.40 23.73 21.87
CA PRO A 5 11.37 24.07 20.88
C PRO A 5 10.65 22.83 20.30
N TRP A 6 11.22 21.65 20.48
CA TRP A 6 10.62 20.38 20.05
C TRP A 6 9.41 19.94 20.86
N ASP A 7 9.25 20.40 22.11
CA ASP A 7 8.13 19.97 22.96
C ASP A 7 6.79 20.50 22.45
N ASP A 8 6.75 21.74 21.98
CA ASP A 8 5.54 22.34 21.39
C ASP A 8 5.17 21.66 20.06
N ILE A 9 6.17 21.28 19.25
CA ILE A 9 5.95 20.58 17.98
C ILE A 9 5.45 19.17 18.25
N ALA A 10 6.03 18.46 19.24
CA ALA A 10 5.64 17.11 19.61
C ALA A 10 4.21 17.04 20.17
N ALA A 11 3.78 18.07 20.93
CA ALA A 11 2.45 18.13 21.52
C ALA A 11 1.32 18.16 20.48
N ARG A 12 1.54 18.79 19.31
CA ARG A 12 0.56 18.85 18.21
C ARG A 12 0.23 17.48 17.61
N ARG A 13 0.98 16.44 17.94
CA ARG A 13 0.86 15.10 17.37
C ARG A 13 -0.17 14.18 18.04
N ASP A 14 -0.60 14.45 19.25
CA ASP A 14 -1.43 13.49 20.00
C ASP A 14 -2.76 13.20 19.29
N GLU A 15 -3.35 14.19 18.65
CA GLU A 15 -4.55 14.03 17.81
C GLU A 15 -4.27 13.14 16.59
N ALA A 16 -3.19 13.39 15.86
CA ALA A 16 -2.79 12.57 14.72
C ALA A 16 -2.48 11.11 15.13
N ARG A 17 -1.93 10.89 16.33
CA ARG A 17 -1.69 9.56 16.89
C ARG A 17 -2.98 8.82 17.20
N ALA A 18 -3.96 9.49 17.79
CA ALA A 18 -5.26 8.91 18.07
C ALA A 18 -5.98 8.50 16.78
N LEU A 19 -5.94 9.35 15.75
CA LEU A 19 -6.51 9.08 14.43
C LEU A 19 -5.81 7.91 13.73
N ALA A 20 -4.48 7.86 13.80
CA ALA A 20 -3.69 6.74 13.25
C ALA A 20 -4.04 5.40 13.95
N ALA A 21 -4.25 5.40 15.27
CA ALA A 21 -4.68 4.22 16.01
C ALA A 21 -6.08 3.76 15.56
N GLN A 22 -7.02 4.70 15.39
CA GLN A 22 -8.36 4.40 14.88
C GLN A 22 -8.33 3.79 13.47
N ARG A 23 -7.53 4.34 12.55
CA ARG A 23 -7.36 3.81 11.19
C ARG A 23 -6.79 2.40 11.18
N ARG A 24 -5.84 2.10 12.06
CA ARG A 24 -5.26 0.75 12.19
C ARG A 24 -6.27 -0.28 12.69
N GLU A 25 -7.20 0.10 13.57
CA GLU A 25 -8.31 -0.78 13.98
C GLU A 25 -9.26 -1.08 12.80
N GLU A 26 -9.52 -0.14 11.91
CA GLU A 26 -10.34 -0.36 10.70
C GLU A 26 -9.67 -1.33 9.70
N ILE A 27 -8.33 -1.33 9.63
CA ILE A 27 -7.57 -2.19 8.72
C ILE A 27 -7.52 -3.64 9.21
N ALA A 28 -7.35 -3.82 10.50
CA ALA A 28 -7.28 -5.12 11.15
C ALA A 28 -8.31 -5.18 12.30
N PRO A 29 -9.61 -5.09 11.97
CA PRO A 29 -10.65 -5.09 12.98
C PRO A 29 -10.58 -6.39 13.77
N GLY A 30 -10.59 -6.26 15.09
CA GLY A 30 -10.63 -7.39 15.98
C GLY A 30 -9.27 -7.96 16.40
N ALA A 31 -8.19 -7.22 16.29
CA ALA A 31 -6.95 -7.59 16.96
C ALA A 31 -7.17 -7.80 18.47
N SER A 32 -8.04 -6.99 19.09
CA SER A 32 -8.52 -7.13 20.46
C SER A 32 -9.63 -8.19 20.64
N THR A 33 -10.34 -8.56 19.56
CA THR A 33 -11.47 -9.52 19.63
C THR A 33 -11.11 -10.92 19.15
N ARG A 34 -9.86 -11.19 18.74
CA ARG A 34 -9.38 -12.54 18.37
C ARG A 34 -9.66 -13.59 19.45
N THR A 35 -9.53 -13.21 20.71
CA THR A 35 -9.85 -14.07 21.87
C THR A 35 -11.34 -14.39 21.96
N ALA A 36 -12.22 -13.49 21.53
CA ALA A 36 -13.67 -13.74 21.52
C ALA A 36 -14.10 -14.66 20.37
N ALA A 37 -13.31 -14.78 19.30
CA ALA A 37 -13.54 -15.72 18.20
C ALA A 37 -13.04 -17.14 18.52
N SER A 38 -12.13 -17.31 19.49
CA SER A 38 -11.59 -18.59 19.90
C SER A 38 -12.47 -19.22 21.00
N GLY A 39 -13.14 -20.29 20.70
CA GLY A 39 -13.96 -21.04 21.65
C GLY A 39 -15.10 -21.78 20.95
N PRO A 40 -15.76 -22.75 21.61
CA PRO A 40 -16.80 -23.51 20.97
C PRO A 40 -17.99 -22.62 20.56
N LEU A 41 -18.44 -22.80 19.31
CA LEU A 41 -19.53 -22.01 18.72
C LEU A 41 -20.92 -22.38 19.28
N TYR A 42 -21.03 -23.46 20.07
CA TYR A 42 -22.30 -24.04 20.47
C TYR A 42 -22.44 -24.16 21.98
N GLY A 43 -23.58 -23.77 22.49
CA GLY A 43 -23.95 -23.95 23.88
C GLY A 43 -25.30 -23.31 24.25
N VAL A 44 -26.00 -23.88 25.22
CA VAL A 44 -27.47 -23.78 25.46
C VAL A 44 -27.93 -22.81 26.58
N ASP A 45 -27.17 -21.87 27.12
CA ASP A 45 -27.63 -20.94 28.18
C ASP A 45 -27.86 -19.52 27.65
N SER A 46 -28.68 -18.72 28.36
CA SER A 46 -29.02 -17.33 28.00
C SER A 46 -27.80 -16.42 27.82
N ASP A 47 -26.78 -16.58 28.65
CA ASP A 47 -25.46 -15.92 28.49
C ASP A 47 -24.74 -16.37 27.22
N ARG A 48 -25.11 -17.49 26.67
CA ARG A 48 -24.57 -18.08 25.45
C ARG A 48 -25.11 -17.44 24.17
N ALA A 49 -26.37 -16.94 24.17
CA ALA A 49 -26.91 -16.21 23.01
C ALA A 49 -26.11 -14.94 22.73
N ASP A 50 -25.72 -14.20 23.77
CA ASP A 50 -24.88 -13.02 23.65
C ASP A 50 -23.43 -13.37 23.32
N ALA A 51 -22.92 -14.49 23.84
CA ALA A 51 -21.62 -15.01 23.46
C ALA A 51 -21.59 -15.44 21.98
N THR A 52 -22.65 -16.10 21.49
CA THR A 52 -22.77 -16.50 20.07
C THR A 52 -22.83 -15.27 19.16
N LYS A 53 -23.64 -14.27 19.48
CA LYS A 53 -23.71 -13.01 18.73
C LYS A 53 -22.33 -12.31 18.68
N ARG A 54 -21.62 -12.22 19.81
CA ARG A 54 -20.27 -11.66 19.87
C ARG A 54 -19.29 -12.41 19.00
N ARG A 55 -19.37 -13.76 18.96
CA ARG A 55 -18.53 -14.60 18.10
C ARG A 55 -18.84 -14.42 16.62
N LEU A 56 -20.12 -14.42 16.24
CA LEU A 56 -20.53 -14.16 14.86
C LEU A 56 -20.07 -12.77 14.39
N LYS A 57 -20.16 -11.77 15.28
CA LYS A 57 -19.61 -10.45 15.03
C LYS A 57 -18.09 -10.51 14.83
N ALA A 58 -17.35 -11.23 15.66
CA ALA A 58 -15.90 -11.38 15.51
C ALA A 58 -15.52 -12.11 14.20
N LEU A 59 -16.30 -13.13 13.81
CA LEU A 59 -16.10 -13.85 12.54
C LEU A 59 -16.42 -13.00 11.29
N SER A 60 -17.28 -12.00 11.42
CA SER A 60 -17.59 -11.08 10.31
C SER A 60 -16.47 -10.06 10.05
N LEU A 61 -15.55 -9.88 11.02
CA LEU A 61 -14.46 -8.94 10.93
C LEU A 61 -13.32 -9.52 10.09
N GLY A 62 -13.29 -9.23 8.80
CA GLY A 62 -12.21 -9.61 7.89
C GLY A 62 -11.25 -8.45 7.64
N PRO A 63 -9.96 -8.71 7.33
CA PRO A 63 -8.98 -7.68 7.00
C PRO A 63 -9.11 -7.19 5.55
N THR A 64 -10.34 -7.05 5.03
CA THR A 64 -10.61 -6.70 3.62
C THR A 64 -9.99 -5.37 3.22
N LEU A 65 -10.07 -4.37 4.09
CA LEU A 65 -9.45 -3.08 3.86
C LEU A 65 -7.92 -3.16 3.89
N GLY A 66 -7.35 -3.97 4.79
CA GLY A 66 -5.92 -4.24 4.83
C GLY A 66 -5.42 -4.93 3.56
N LEU A 67 -6.15 -5.93 3.06
CA LEU A 67 -5.82 -6.61 1.81
C LEU A 67 -5.81 -5.65 0.62
N LEU A 68 -6.79 -4.73 0.56
CA LEU A 68 -6.88 -3.73 -0.49
C LEU A 68 -5.67 -2.79 -0.48
N LEU A 69 -5.30 -2.26 0.69
CA LEU A 69 -4.11 -1.41 0.84
C LEU A 69 -2.83 -2.14 0.46
N ASP A 70 -2.70 -3.40 0.89
CA ASP A 70 -1.55 -4.25 0.54
C ASP A 70 -1.47 -4.51 -0.96
N THR A 71 -2.62 -4.70 -1.62
CA THR A 71 -2.69 -4.91 -3.07
C THR A 71 -2.20 -3.69 -3.84
N LEU A 72 -2.58 -2.49 -3.43
CA LEU A 72 -2.11 -1.25 -4.05
C LEU A 72 -0.62 -0.98 -3.74
N ALA A 73 -0.22 -1.08 -2.46
CA ALA A 73 1.14 -0.74 -2.05
C ALA A 73 2.21 -1.65 -2.67
N ARG A 74 1.90 -2.94 -2.90
CA ARG A 74 2.82 -3.91 -3.50
C ARG A 74 3.09 -3.66 -4.98
N GLN A 75 2.20 -2.97 -5.66
CA GLN A 75 2.35 -2.65 -7.09
C GLN A 75 3.18 -1.40 -7.34
N ILE A 76 3.54 -0.65 -6.29
CA ILE A 76 4.32 0.58 -6.38
C ILE A 76 5.76 0.26 -5.98
N VAL A 77 6.65 0.16 -6.95
CA VAL A 77 8.07 -0.18 -6.73
C VAL A 77 8.93 0.85 -7.44
N ALA A 78 9.67 1.65 -6.67
CA ALA A 78 10.73 2.50 -7.18
C ALA A 78 11.98 1.64 -7.35
N ASP A 79 12.52 1.60 -8.56
CA ASP A 79 13.58 0.67 -8.98
C ASP A 79 14.86 1.40 -9.37
N GLY A 80 14.78 2.71 -9.55
CA GLY A 80 15.90 3.57 -9.93
C GLY A 80 15.53 5.05 -9.95
N ILE A 81 16.48 5.84 -10.37
CA ILE A 81 16.32 7.26 -10.64
C ILE A 81 17.09 7.62 -11.89
N SER A 82 16.52 8.48 -12.72
CA SER A 82 17.14 9.04 -13.92
C SER A 82 17.33 10.55 -13.79
N SER A 83 18.31 11.10 -14.49
CA SER A 83 18.61 12.53 -14.53
C SER A 83 18.93 12.93 -15.96
N ASP A 84 18.42 14.06 -16.41
CA ASP A 84 18.76 14.61 -17.73
C ASP A 84 20.20 15.20 -17.77
N ARG A 85 20.86 15.34 -16.61
CA ARG A 85 22.19 15.94 -16.50
C ARG A 85 23.32 14.92 -16.58
N ASP A 86 23.10 13.71 -16.10
CA ASP A 86 24.14 12.69 -16.00
C ASP A 86 23.56 11.27 -16.05
N ASP A 87 23.58 10.65 -17.20
CA ASP A 87 23.13 9.27 -17.41
C ASP A 87 23.95 8.25 -16.59
N GLN A 88 25.23 8.54 -16.31
CA GLN A 88 26.10 7.66 -15.52
C GLN A 88 26.01 7.92 -14.01
N GLY A 89 25.51 9.07 -13.61
CA GLY A 89 25.33 9.45 -12.19
C GLY A 89 24.17 8.77 -11.48
N SER A 90 23.25 8.18 -12.22
CA SER A 90 22.00 7.58 -11.68
C SER A 90 22.26 6.53 -10.59
N ALA A 91 23.21 5.62 -10.78
CA ALA A 91 23.58 4.60 -9.79
C ALA A 91 24.14 5.24 -8.49
N ARG A 92 24.97 6.29 -8.61
CA ARG A 92 25.53 7.02 -7.48
C ARG A 92 24.45 7.77 -6.70
N LEU A 93 23.49 8.33 -7.40
CA LEU A 93 22.35 9.05 -6.79
C LEU A 93 21.43 8.09 -6.05
N TRP A 94 21.26 6.86 -6.56
CA TRP A 94 20.39 5.84 -5.98
C TRP A 94 21.04 5.06 -4.84
N ALA A 95 22.36 5.02 -4.75
CA ALA A 95 23.10 4.26 -3.75
C ALA A 95 22.65 4.52 -2.28
N PRO A 96 22.36 5.76 -1.84
CA PRO A 96 21.84 6.00 -0.49
C PRO A 96 20.48 5.33 -0.22
N TRP A 97 19.61 5.23 -1.22
CA TRP A 97 18.34 4.53 -1.12
C TRP A 97 18.54 3.04 -0.87
N GLU A 98 19.42 2.41 -1.64
CA GLU A 98 19.76 1.00 -1.48
C GLU A 98 20.48 0.73 -0.15
N ALA A 99 21.48 1.53 0.18
CA ALA A 99 22.25 1.41 1.43
C ALA A 99 21.36 1.55 2.68
N SER A 100 20.26 2.30 2.58
CA SER A 100 19.26 2.45 3.63
C SER A 100 18.28 1.27 3.72
N GLY A 101 18.39 0.26 2.85
CA GLY A 101 17.47 -0.88 2.79
C GLY A 101 16.06 -0.51 2.30
N MET A 102 15.93 0.61 1.59
CA MET A 102 14.64 1.08 1.08
C MET A 102 13.98 0.13 0.08
N PRO A 103 14.69 -0.66 -0.75
CA PRO A 103 14.06 -1.66 -1.62
C PRO A 103 13.11 -2.61 -0.88
N SER A 104 13.45 -3.00 0.36
CA SER A 104 12.58 -3.84 1.21
C SER A 104 11.58 -3.06 2.05
N ARG A 105 11.78 -1.75 2.26
CA ARG A 105 10.99 -0.89 3.17
C ARG A 105 10.00 0.01 2.45
N GLN A 106 10.19 0.27 1.15
CA GLN A 106 9.37 1.18 0.37
C GLN A 106 7.89 0.79 0.37
N THR A 107 7.57 -0.50 0.23
CA THR A 107 6.17 -0.97 0.28
C THR A 107 5.50 -0.62 1.62
N ALA A 108 6.24 -0.71 2.74
CA ALA A 108 5.73 -0.29 4.03
C ALA A 108 5.53 1.24 4.09
N LEU A 109 6.42 2.02 3.49
CA LEU A 109 6.29 3.49 3.42
C LEU A 109 5.04 3.90 2.63
N TRP A 110 4.81 3.29 1.45
CA TRP A 110 3.62 3.55 0.65
C TRP A 110 2.34 3.13 1.36
N ARG A 111 2.38 1.96 2.01
CA ARG A 111 1.27 1.46 2.80
C ARG A 111 0.90 2.40 3.94
N GLU A 112 1.88 2.89 4.71
CA GLU A 112 1.66 3.87 5.78
C GLU A 112 1.10 5.20 5.24
N ALA A 113 1.56 5.66 4.08
CA ALA A 113 1.02 6.84 3.42
C ALA A 113 -0.46 6.67 3.04
N LEU A 114 -0.85 5.50 2.51
CA LEU A 114 -2.25 5.18 2.20
C LEU A 114 -3.13 5.08 3.46
N ILE A 115 -2.58 4.58 4.57
CA ILE A 115 -3.29 4.43 5.86
C ILE A 115 -3.53 5.79 6.52
N ASP A 116 -2.46 6.53 6.73
CA ASP A 116 -2.48 7.75 7.55
C ASP A 116 -2.70 9.03 6.72
N GLY A 117 -2.80 8.90 5.37
CA GLY A 117 -2.87 10.03 4.45
C GLY A 117 -1.51 10.64 4.16
N ALA A 118 -0.53 10.44 5.02
CA ALA A 118 0.86 10.80 4.82
C ALA A 118 1.79 9.85 5.58
N ALA A 119 2.93 9.54 4.99
CA ALA A 119 4.10 9.00 5.66
C ALA A 119 5.27 9.96 5.45
N TYR A 120 6.36 9.73 6.14
CA TYR A 120 7.51 10.63 6.09
C TYR A 120 8.79 9.84 5.88
N ALA A 121 9.77 10.51 5.32
CA ALA A 121 11.14 10.02 5.32
C ALA A 121 12.07 11.14 5.74
N ALA A 122 12.98 10.84 6.65
CA ALA A 122 13.99 11.79 7.14
C ALA A 122 15.38 11.34 6.69
N VAL A 123 16.26 12.29 6.45
CA VAL A 123 17.69 12.06 6.36
C VAL A 123 18.32 12.66 7.62
N LEU A 124 19.06 11.83 8.39
CA LEU A 124 19.72 12.30 9.61
C LEU A 124 21.16 12.69 9.26
N PRO A 125 21.50 14.00 9.19
CA PRO A 125 22.82 14.42 8.74
C PRO A 125 23.97 13.87 9.57
N SER A 126 23.76 13.64 10.87
CA SER A 126 24.74 13.01 11.76
C SER A 126 25.09 11.56 11.39
N ASN A 127 24.21 10.88 10.64
CA ASN A 127 24.39 9.50 10.20
C ASN A 127 24.84 9.38 8.72
N GLY A 128 25.08 10.52 8.07
CA GLY A 128 25.38 10.57 6.63
C GLY A 128 24.13 10.43 5.75
N PRO A 129 24.30 10.19 4.44
CA PRO A 129 23.22 10.14 3.46
C PRO A 129 22.37 8.86 3.58
N SER A 130 21.62 8.73 4.66
CA SER A 130 20.80 7.57 4.96
C SER A 130 19.34 7.95 5.13
N VAL A 131 18.45 7.21 4.47
CA VAL A 131 17.00 7.43 4.48
C VAL A 131 16.35 6.65 5.64
N LEU A 132 15.63 7.37 6.51
CA LEU A 132 14.85 6.81 7.61
C LEU A 132 13.36 6.96 7.30
N PRO A 133 12.64 5.90 6.86
CA PRO A 133 11.21 5.94 6.69
C PRO A 133 10.48 5.94 8.03
N LEU A 134 9.44 6.77 8.16
CA LEU A 134 8.71 7.02 9.38
C LEU A 134 7.20 7.05 9.13
N PRO A 135 6.38 6.35 9.92
CA PRO A 135 4.95 6.55 9.91
C PRO A 135 4.58 7.92 10.50
N ALA A 136 3.45 8.48 10.13
CA ALA A 136 2.97 9.76 10.65
C ALA A 136 2.92 9.80 12.19
N SER A 137 2.72 8.66 12.84
CA SER A 137 2.73 8.54 14.30
C SER A 137 4.10 8.71 14.97
N ARG A 138 5.18 8.72 14.21
CA ARG A 138 6.57 8.80 14.71
C ARG A 138 7.28 10.10 14.37
N ILE A 139 6.58 11.07 13.81
CA ILE A 139 7.14 12.37 13.46
C ILE A 139 6.10 13.47 13.66
N ALA A 140 6.56 14.63 14.05
CA ALA A 140 5.80 15.87 14.08
C ALA A 140 6.55 16.93 13.31
N CYS A 141 5.87 17.63 12.40
CA CYS A 141 6.47 18.65 11.55
C CYS A 141 5.84 20.01 11.85
N ASP A 142 6.66 21.05 11.82
CA ASP A 142 6.23 22.45 11.83
C ASP A 142 6.34 23.02 10.41
N TRP A 143 5.21 23.43 9.86
CA TRP A 143 5.10 23.99 8.51
C TRP A 143 5.07 25.52 8.52
N GLY A 144 5.14 26.17 9.69
CA GLY A 144 5.07 27.62 9.84
C GLY A 144 3.74 28.22 9.37
N GLY A 145 2.64 27.47 9.46
CA GLY A 145 1.32 27.89 8.98
C GLY A 145 1.12 27.79 7.47
N ALA A 146 1.99 27.06 6.78
CA ALA A 146 1.92 26.83 5.33
C ALA A 146 2.02 25.33 5.03
N GLU A 147 1.00 24.57 5.43
CA GLU A 147 0.91 23.11 5.32
C GLU A 147 0.98 22.62 3.87
N ALA A 148 0.65 23.46 2.90
CA ALA A 148 0.80 23.19 1.47
C ALA A 148 2.27 23.17 1.00
N ASN A 149 3.22 23.66 1.81
CA ASN A 149 4.63 23.65 1.47
C ASN A 149 5.16 22.22 1.31
N GLU A 150 6.14 22.10 0.43
CA GLU A 150 6.84 20.84 0.17
C GLU A 150 7.78 20.45 1.34
N TRP A 151 8.28 21.45 2.07
CA TRP A 151 9.28 21.29 3.12
C TRP A 151 8.80 21.88 4.45
N PRO A 152 8.93 21.14 5.57
CA PRO A 152 8.70 21.73 6.88
C PRO A 152 9.85 22.69 7.26
N ILE A 153 9.59 23.59 8.19
CA ILE A 153 10.61 24.44 8.79
C ILE A 153 11.44 23.65 9.79
N ALA A 154 10.77 22.82 10.60
CA ALA A 154 11.38 21.97 11.59
C ALA A 154 10.59 20.66 11.73
N ALA A 155 11.25 19.63 12.22
CA ALA A 155 10.60 18.35 12.50
C ALA A 155 11.17 17.69 13.76
N VAL A 156 10.33 16.95 14.46
CA VAL A 156 10.69 16.15 15.62
C VAL A 156 10.42 14.69 15.32
N VAL A 157 11.46 13.88 15.28
CA VAL A 157 11.34 12.42 15.21
C VAL A 157 11.15 11.87 16.62
N LEU A 158 10.25 10.93 16.77
CA LEU A 158 9.79 10.40 18.05
C LEU A 158 10.15 8.93 18.20
N ARG A 159 10.39 8.51 19.45
CA ARG A 159 10.58 7.11 19.82
C ARG A 159 9.25 6.33 19.80
N GLY A 160 9.32 5.01 19.98
CA GLY A 160 8.14 4.14 20.07
C GLY A 160 7.19 4.49 21.22
N ASP A 161 7.74 4.98 22.33
CA ASP A 161 7.00 5.48 23.50
C ASP A 161 6.39 6.88 23.29
N GLY A 162 6.76 7.55 22.19
CA GLY A 162 6.30 8.87 21.85
C GLY A 162 7.19 10.00 22.35
N ALA A 163 8.27 9.71 23.06
CA ALA A 163 9.20 10.74 23.51
C ALA A 163 9.97 11.35 22.32
N PRO A 164 10.26 12.67 22.33
CA PRO A 164 11.14 13.31 21.34
C PRO A 164 12.52 12.63 21.30
N TRP A 165 13.00 12.37 20.09
CA TRP A 165 14.31 11.72 19.88
C TRP A 165 15.27 12.63 19.14
N ARG A 166 14.89 13.14 17.98
CA ARG A 166 15.70 14.02 17.15
C ARG A 166 14.89 15.24 16.76
N TYR A 167 15.47 16.40 16.93
CA TYR A 167 14.96 17.66 16.38
C TYR A 167 15.79 18.03 15.16
N LEU A 168 15.14 18.31 14.07
CA LEU A 168 15.71 18.53 12.75
C LEU A 168 15.30 19.89 12.21
N THR A 169 16.27 20.67 11.77
CA THR A 169 16.09 21.90 11.00
C THR A 169 17.02 21.89 9.79
N ALA A 170 16.97 22.93 8.97
CA ALA A 170 17.91 23.10 7.88
C ALA A 170 19.36 23.33 8.35
N THR A 171 19.55 23.73 9.60
CA THR A 171 20.85 24.14 10.12
C THR A 171 21.43 23.23 11.19
N GLU A 172 20.61 22.42 11.85
CA GLU A 172 21.05 21.59 12.96
C GLU A 172 20.24 20.31 13.14
N GLU A 173 20.90 19.29 13.68
CA GLU A 173 20.29 18.09 14.25
C GLU A 173 20.62 18.05 15.73
N VAL A 174 19.62 17.95 16.60
CA VAL A 174 19.76 17.97 18.06
C VAL A 174 19.21 16.67 18.66
N ASP A 175 19.93 16.10 19.62
CA ASP A 175 19.43 15.04 20.46
C ASP A 175 18.50 15.61 21.53
N CYS A 176 17.21 15.34 21.44
CA CYS A 176 16.20 15.90 22.36
C CYS A 176 16.36 15.44 23.82
N LYS A 177 17.06 14.32 24.07
CA LYS A 177 17.30 13.82 25.43
C LYS A 177 18.37 14.61 26.14
N THR A 178 19.45 14.94 25.46
CA THR A 178 20.63 15.61 26.02
C THR A 178 20.68 17.10 25.73
N GLY A 179 19.94 17.59 24.72
CA GLY A 179 20.04 18.94 24.18
C GLY A 179 21.34 19.17 23.38
N GLY A 180 22.10 18.10 23.13
CA GLY A 180 23.35 18.20 22.39
C GLY A 180 23.14 18.29 20.88
N VAL A 181 23.86 19.21 20.23
CA VAL A 181 23.90 19.31 18.77
C VAL A 181 24.74 18.17 18.22
N LEU A 182 24.14 17.34 17.38
CA LEU A 182 24.78 16.19 16.73
C LEU A 182 25.37 16.55 15.37
N TRP A 183 24.73 17.47 14.70
CA TRP A 183 25.18 18.02 13.43
C TRP A 183 24.80 19.50 13.33
N SER A 184 25.70 20.28 12.76
CA SER A 184 25.48 21.70 12.43
C SER A 184 26.03 21.96 11.03
N GLY A 185 25.21 22.59 10.20
CA GLY A 185 25.54 22.87 8.81
C GLY A 185 24.50 23.82 8.17
N ALA A 186 24.48 23.85 6.85
CA ALA A 186 23.56 24.69 6.09
C ALA A 186 22.96 23.89 4.93
N LEU A 187 21.93 23.11 5.23
CA LEU A 187 21.07 22.54 4.20
C LEU A 187 20.10 23.61 3.70
N ARG A 188 19.62 23.46 2.49
CA ARG A 188 18.62 24.36 1.92
C ARG A 188 17.26 24.23 2.62
N HIS A 189 16.93 23.00 3.06
CA HIS A 189 15.63 22.66 3.64
C HIS A 189 15.82 21.76 4.87
N CYS A 190 14.82 21.73 5.74
CA CYS A 190 14.74 20.72 6.79
C CYS A 190 14.80 19.31 6.17
N PRO A 191 15.64 18.39 6.68
CA PRO A 191 15.90 17.11 6.03
C PRO A 191 14.78 16.07 6.25
N VAL A 192 13.55 16.48 6.03
CA VAL A 192 12.34 15.65 6.15
C VAL A 192 11.45 15.87 4.95
N VAL A 193 10.96 14.78 4.37
CA VAL A 193 10.05 14.80 3.23
C VAL A 193 8.75 14.11 3.60
N ARG A 194 7.64 14.72 3.24
CA ARG A 194 6.30 14.15 3.35
C ARG A 194 5.97 13.36 2.08
N VAL A 195 5.46 12.16 2.25
CA VAL A 195 4.97 11.27 1.20
C VAL A 195 3.46 11.14 1.37
N ALA A 196 2.68 11.80 0.51
CA ALA A 196 1.22 11.83 0.61
C ALA A 196 0.59 11.37 -0.72
N PRO A 197 -0.33 10.38 -0.70
CA PRO A 197 -1.01 9.90 -1.90
C PRO A 197 -2.04 10.90 -2.44
N TYR A 198 -2.72 11.60 -1.52
CA TYR A 198 -3.79 12.55 -1.83
C TYR A 198 -3.61 13.79 -0.97
N GLN A 199 -2.96 14.77 -1.54
CA GLN A 199 -2.76 16.07 -0.89
C GLN A 199 -3.62 17.13 -1.59
N ALA A 200 -4.44 17.82 -0.82
CA ALA A 200 -5.20 18.96 -1.28
C ALA A 200 -4.32 20.21 -1.44
N LEU A 201 -4.83 21.22 -2.12
CA LEU A 201 -4.07 22.48 -2.38
C LEU A 201 -3.78 23.28 -1.10
N ASP A 202 -4.57 23.12 -0.06
CA ASP A 202 -4.34 23.70 1.28
C ASP A 202 -3.30 22.93 2.11
N GLY A 203 -2.85 21.77 1.61
CA GLY A 203 -1.86 20.92 2.27
C GLY A 203 -2.45 19.79 3.10
N GLU A 204 -3.79 19.72 3.24
CA GLU A 204 -4.42 18.59 3.90
C GLU A 204 -4.16 17.28 3.15
N CYS A 205 -3.92 16.23 3.91
CA CYS A 205 -3.62 14.89 3.38
C CYS A 205 -4.76 13.93 3.72
N GLU A 206 -5.37 13.35 2.70
CA GLU A 206 -6.50 12.45 2.89
C GLU A 206 -6.02 10.99 2.92
N SER A 207 -6.57 10.23 3.86
CA SER A 207 -6.35 8.79 4.01
C SER A 207 -7.29 7.99 3.09
N LEU A 208 -6.75 6.96 2.42
CA LEU A 208 -7.58 6.01 1.68
C LEU A 208 -8.50 5.21 2.64
N VAL A 209 -8.05 4.97 3.88
CA VAL A 209 -8.87 4.33 4.92
C VAL A 209 -10.10 5.16 5.23
N ASP A 210 -9.96 6.48 5.37
CA ASP A 210 -11.10 7.36 5.67
C ASP A 210 -12.12 7.39 4.53
N ARG A 211 -11.66 7.38 3.28
CA ARG A 211 -12.53 7.26 2.10
C ARG A 211 -13.32 5.97 2.08
N LEU A 212 -12.71 4.87 2.46
CA LEU A 212 -13.27 3.52 2.32
C LEU A 212 -13.92 3.00 3.61
N ARG A 213 -13.80 3.70 4.73
CA ARG A 213 -14.29 3.26 6.04
C ARG A 213 -15.78 2.91 6.05
N LEU A 214 -16.64 3.78 5.52
CA LEU A 214 -18.07 3.55 5.51
C LEU A 214 -18.48 2.38 4.60
N PRO A 215 -18.01 2.27 3.34
CA PRO A 215 -18.24 1.09 2.50
C PRO A 215 -17.71 -0.20 3.12
N ALA A 216 -16.53 -0.18 3.75
CA ALA A 216 -15.97 -1.35 4.43
C ALA A 216 -16.82 -1.80 5.62
N ARG A 217 -17.31 -0.86 6.44
CA ARG A 217 -18.21 -1.16 7.55
C ARG A 217 -19.56 -1.72 7.06
N ARG A 218 -20.08 -1.20 5.94
CA ARG A 218 -21.30 -1.74 5.32
C ARG A 218 -21.08 -3.20 4.89
N TYR A 219 -19.98 -3.50 4.22
CA TYR A 219 -19.62 -4.87 3.84
C TYR A 219 -19.54 -5.79 5.07
N ILE A 220 -18.84 -5.39 6.13
CA ILE A 220 -18.75 -6.15 7.38
C ILE A 220 -20.14 -6.41 7.98
N LYS A 221 -21.04 -5.42 7.94
CA LYS A 221 -22.42 -5.56 8.42
C LYS A 221 -23.18 -6.62 7.60
N THR A 222 -23.08 -6.59 6.27
CA THR A 222 -23.72 -7.57 5.38
C THR A 222 -23.20 -8.98 5.64
N VAL A 223 -21.88 -9.15 5.80
CA VAL A 223 -21.27 -10.44 6.19
C VAL A 223 -21.78 -10.91 7.55
N HIS A 224 -21.89 -10.02 8.52
CA HIS A 224 -22.44 -10.35 9.86
C HIS A 224 -23.89 -10.83 9.75
N ASP A 225 -24.74 -10.12 9.01
CA ASP A 225 -26.16 -10.49 8.85
C ASP A 225 -26.31 -11.84 8.15
N ARG A 226 -25.49 -12.10 7.12
CA ARG A 226 -25.43 -13.41 6.46
C ARG A 226 -25.04 -14.51 7.43
N LEU A 227 -23.99 -14.32 8.22
CA LEU A 227 -23.56 -15.31 9.21
C LEU A 227 -24.64 -15.56 10.27
N LEU A 228 -25.36 -14.53 10.69
CA LEU A 228 -26.46 -14.63 11.65
C LEU A 228 -27.60 -15.45 11.05
N VAL A 229 -28.05 -15.15 9.85
CA VAL A 229 -29.11 -15.92 9.17
C VAL A 229 -28.68 -17.35 8.89
N GLN A 230 -27.43 -17.57 8.46
CA GLN A 230 -26.86 -18.90 8.25
C GLN A 230 -26.84 -19.71 9.55
N HIS A 231 -26.47 -19.07 10.66
CA HIS A 231 -26.50 -19.71 11.97
C HIS A 231 -27.94 -20.13 12.37
N HIS A 232 -28.92 -19.23 12.20
CA HIS A 232 -30.32 -19.56 12.50
C HIS A 232 -30.90 -20.60 11.54
N ASN A 233 -30.56 -20.56 10.26
CA ASN A 233 -31.04 -21.57 9.29
C ASN A 233 -30.42 -22.95 9.53
N SER A 234 -29.28 -23.03 10.22
CA SER A 234 -28.65 -24.32 10.56
C SER A 234 -29.47 -25.13 11.57
N TRP A 235 -30.39 -24.48 12.28
CA TRP A 235 -31.26 -25.07 13.26
C TRP A 235 -32.71 -24.85 12.82
N ARG A 236 -33.33 -25.86 12.23
CA ARG A 236 -34.74 -25.78 11.88
C ARG A 236 -35.58 -25.53 13.12
N VAL A 237 -36.22 -24.36 13.20
CA VAL A 237 -37.18 -24.09 14.26
C VAL A 237 -38.43 -24.91 13.96
N ARG A 238 -38.61 -25.98 14.72
CA ARG A 238 -39.81 -26.81 14.67
C ARG A 238 -40.91 -26.07 15.41
N THR A 239 -42.09 -26.05 14.84
CA THR A 239 -43.29 -25.53 15.49
C THR A 239 -44.27 -26.67 15.75
N ALA A 240 -44.87 -26.68 16.89
CA ALA A 240 -45.98 -27.60 17.20
C ALA A 240 -47.17 -26.76 17.69
N THR A 241 -48.32 -26.94 17.06
CA THR A 241 -49.58 -26.31 17.50
C THR A 241 -50.53 -27.39 17.95
N GLY A 242 -51.37 -27.09 18.97
CA GLY A 242 -52.27 -28.04 19.57
C GLY A 242 -51.62 -28.91 20.65
N LEU A 243 -50.41 -28.63 21.10
CA LEU A 243 -49.85 -29.25 22.29
C LEU A 243 -50.66 -28.82 23.53
N ALA A 244 -50.90 -29.76 24.43
CA ALA A 244 -51.51 -29.43 25.72
C ALA A 244 -50.66 -28.44 26.51
N ASP A 245 -51.30 -27.52 27.20
CA ASP A 245 -50.60 -26.52 28.01
C ASP A 245 -49.81 -27.24 29.11
N PRO A 246 -48.49 -27.02 29.26
CA PRO A 246 -47.70 -27.67 30.26
C PRO A 246 -48.19 -27.27 31.65
N GLY A 247 -48.58 -28.27 32.43
CA GLY A 247 -49.08 -28.04 33.77
C GLY A 247 -48.01 -27.66 34.80
N SER A 248 -46.73 -27.74 34.42
CA SER A 248 -45.60 -27.35 35.26
C SER A 248 -44.43 -26.82 34.46
N PRO A 249 -43.53 -26.00 35.06
CA PRO A 249 -42.30 -25.55 34.38
C PRO A 249 -41.41 -26.67 33.91
N GLU A 250 -41.38 -27.83 34.62
CA GLU A 250 -40.61 -29.02 34.26
C GLU A 250 -41.16 -29.72 33.00
N GLU A 251 -42.50 -29.75 32.82
CA GLU A 251 -43.11 -30.23 31.59
C GLU A 251 -42.87 -29.31 30.42
N ALA A 252 -42.87 -28.02 30.63
CA ALA A 252 -42.51 -27.02 29.60
C ALA A 252 -41.07 -27.22 29.08
N GLU A 253 -40.12 -27.45 30.00
CA GLU A 253 -38.74 -27.75 29.66
C GLU A 253 -38.59 -29.07 28.91
N ARG A 254 -39.32 -30.14 29.35
CA ARG A 254 -39.34 -31.41 28.64
C ARG A 254 -39.92 -31.31 27.23
N GLN A 255 -41.01 -30.58 27.07
CA GLN A 255 -41.61 -30.35 25.74
C GLN A 255 -40.65 -29.58 24.83
N LYS A 256 -39.97 -28.55 25.39
CA LYS A 256 -38.95 -27.79 24.67
C LYS A 256 -37.76 -28.66 24.27
N ALA A 257 -37.25 -29.47 25.16
CA ALA A 257 -36.15 -30.38 24.90
C ALA A 257 -36.50 -31.43 23.83
N LEU A 258 -37.72 -31.95 23.84
CA LEU A 258 -38.24 -32.88 22.79
C LEU A 258 -38.31 -32.18 21.42
N LEU A 259 -38.73 -30.94 21.34
CA LEU A 259 -38.78 -30.18 20.11
C LEU A 259 -37.38 -29.81 19.59
N GLU A 260 -36.43 -29.61 20.49
CA GLU A 260 -35.06 -29.23 20.12
C GLU A 260 -34.19 -30.44 19.72
N HIS A 261 -34.36 -31.63 20.35
CA HIS A 261 -33.43 -32.74 20.20
C HIS A 261 -34.06 -34.03 19.63
N GLY A 262 -35.38 -34.06 19.43
CA GLY A 262 -36.07 -35.27 18.94
C GLY A 262 -35.94 -35.43 17.44
N ASP A 263 -35.40 -36.57 16.99
CA ASP A 263 -35.37 -36.96 15.56
C ASP A 263 -36.78 -37.27 15.03
N VAL A 264 -37.68 -37.69 15.91
CA VAL A 264 -39.08 -38.00 15.61
C VAL A 264 -39.96 -37.31 16.63
N LEU A 265 -40.86 -36.44 16.16
CA LEU A 265 -41.85 -35.77 16.98
C LEU A 265 -43.14 -36.60 16.96
N THR A 266 -43.60 -37.01 18.16
CA THR A 266 -44.89 -37.68 18.33
C THR A 266 -45.83 -36.76 19.08
N GLY A 267 -47.09 -36.65 18.66
CA GLY A 267 -48.10 -35.84 19.31
C GLY A 267 -49.43 -36.56 19.39
N GLY A 268 -50.32 -36.12 20.27
CA GLY A 268 -51.69 -36.61 20.36
C GLY A 268 -52.57 -36.17 19.19
N GLU A 269 -53.83 -36.59 19.21
CA GLU A 269 -54.81 -36.25 18.18
C GLU A 269 -55.01 -34.73 18.12
N GLY A 270 -54.81 -34.12 16.91
CA GLY A 270 -54.92 -32.69 16.72
C GLY A 270 -53.65 -31.89 16.77
N VAL A 271 -52.48 -32.49 17.10
CA VAL A 271 -51.18 -31.80 17.11
C VAL A 271 -50.68 -31.69 15.68
N GLN A 272 -50.36 -30.43 15.27
CA GLN A 272 -49.74 -30.18 13.95
C GLN A 272 -48.29 -29.77 14.16
N PHE A 273 -47.37 -30.49 13.54
CA PHE A 273 -45.96 -30.16 13.50
C PHE A 273 -45.65 -29.40 12.21
N GLY A 274 -44.90 -28.34 12.33
CA GLY A 274 -44.41 -27.54 11.22
C GLY A 274 -42.97 -27.15 11.40
N SER A 275 -42.40 -26.56 10.39
CA SER A 275 -41.12 -25.82 10.49
C SER A 275 -41.30 -24.42 9.93
N LEU A 276 -40.68 -23.45 10.53
CA LEU A 276 -40.61 -22.11 9.94
C LEU A 276 -39.84 -22.20 8.61
N PRO A 277 -40.31 -21.48 7.56
CA PRO A 277 -39.59 -21.44 6.30
C PRO A 277 -38.20 -20.87 6.49
N GLU A 278 -37.24 -21.48 5.79
CA GLU A 278 -35.85 -20.98 5.79
C GLU A 278 -35.77 -19.60 5.12
N THR A 279 -34.99 -18.70 5.69
CA THR A 279 -34.70 -17.42 5.04
C THR A 279 -33.79 -17.66 3.85
N ASN A 280 -34.12 -17.08 2.69
CA ASN A 280 -33.31 -17.21 1.49
C ASN A 280 -31.94 -16.51 1.68
N LEU A 281 -30.86 -17.27 1.64
CA LEU A 281 -29.50 -16.76 1.75
C LEU A 281 -28.98 -16.11 0.45
N GLN A 282 -29.62 -16.40 -0.70
CA GLN A 282 -29.13 -15.89 -1.98
C GLN A 282 -29.13 -14.37 -2.04
N SER A 283 -30.18 -13.72 -1.52
CA SER A 283 -30.27 -12.26 -1.48
C SER A 283 -29.15 -11.61 -0.63
N LEU A 284 -28.72 -12.28 0.44
CA LEU A 284 -27.61 -11.81 1.28
C LEU A 284 -26.26 -12.01 0.60
N LEU A 285 -26.08 -13.13 -0.12
CA LEU A 285 -24.88 -13.37 -0.94
C LEU A 285 -24.76 -12.36 -2.09
N ASP A 286 -25.87 -12.01 -2.71
CA ASP A 286 -25.87 -11.00 -3.77
C ASP A 286 -25.60 -9.59 -3.22
N ALA A 287 -26.14 -9.25 -2.04
CA ALA A 287 -25.83 -8.02 -1.32
C ALA A 287 -24.34 -7.96 -0.93
N GLU A 288 -23.77 -9.05 -0.43
CA GLU A 288 -22.33 -9.15 -0.09
C GLU A 288 -21.46 -8.89 -1.34
N LYS A 289 -21.77 -9.51 -2.47
CA LYS A 289 -21.06 -9.27 -3.74
C LYS A 289 -21.18 -7.83 -4.20
N ALA A 290 -22.38 -7.22 -4.08
CA ALA A 290 -22.60 -5.83 -4.46
C ALA A 290 -21.83 -4.86 -3.56
N ASP A 291 -21.76 -5.10 -2.25
CA ASP A 291 -21.00 -4.29 -1.30
C ASP A 291 -19.49 -4.39 -1.56
N LEU A 292 -18.99 -5.62 -1.81
CA LEU A 292 -17.59 -5.84 -2.18
C LEU A 292 -17.23 -5.18 -3.51
N GLY A 293 -18.14 -5.26 -4.50
CA GLY A 293 -18.00 -4.57 -5.79
C GLY A 293 -17.95 -3.04 -5.63
N THR A 294 -18.78 -2.47 -4.76
CA THR A 294 -18.76 -1.04 -4.45
C THR A 294 -17.46 -0.63 -3.79
N LEU A 295 -16.98 -1.41 -2.80
CA LEU A 295 -15.71 -1.15 -2.13
C LEU A 295 -14.54 -1.19 -3.12
N ALA A 296 -14.51 -2.20 -4.00
CA ALA A 296 -13.50 -2.34 -5.05
C ALA A 296 -13.51 -1.17 -6.03
N ALA A 297 -14.68 -0.74 -6.48
CA ALA A 297 -14.85 0.38 -7.42
C ALA A 297 -14.36 1.71 -6.80
N LEU A 298 -14.72 1.99 -5.54
CA LEU A 298 -14.27 3.19 -4.82
C LEU A 298 -12.76 3.22 -4.58
N ALA A 299 -12.14 2.05 -4.46
CA ALA A 299 -10.69 1.90 -4.33
C ALA A 299 -9.97 1.84 -5.69
N SER A 300 -10.72 1.83 -6.80
CA SER A 300 -10.19 1.63 -8.16
C SER A 300 -9.39 0.31 -8.30
N VAL A 301 -9.85 -0.75 -7.62
CA VAL A 301 -9.26 -2.09 -7.68
C VAL A 301 -10.27 -3.04 -8.31
N PRO A 302 -9.88 -4.00 -9.14
CA PRO A 302 -10.80 -4.96 -9.70
C PRO A 302 -11.49 -5.81 -8.61
N SER A 303 -12.80 -6.01 -8.69
CA SER A 303 -13.58 -6.73 -7.67
C SER A 303 -13.13 -8.17 -7.46
N TRP A 304 -12.62 -8.83 -8.50
CA TRP A 304 -12.09 -10.20 -8.41
C TRP A 304 -10.81 -10.27 -7.56
N ALA A 305 -10.02 -9.20 -7.44
CA ALA A 305 -8.84 -9.16 -6.57
C ALA A 305 -9.22 -9.26 -5.08
N LEU A 306 -10.44 -8.86 -4.71
CA LEU A 306 -10.95 -8.94 -3.34
C LEU A 306 -11.84 -10.17 -3.11
N SER A 307 -12.54 -10.64 -4.13
CA SER A 307 -13.55 -11.73 -4.00
C SER A 307 -12.96 -13.12 -4.18
N GLY A 308 -11.74 -13.26 -4.70
CA GLY A 308 -11.17 -14.57 -5.07
C GLY A 308 -11.96 -15.29 -6.17
N SER A 309 -12.91 -14.61 -6.83
CA SER A 309 -13.66 -15.18 -7.94
C SER A 309 -12.74 -15.41 -9.13
N GLN A 310 -12.84 -16.61 -9.74
CA GLN A 310 -12.03 -16.93 -10.91
C GLN A 310 -12.44 -16.07 -12.10
N LEU A 311 -11.45 -15.55 -12.79
CA LEU A 311 -11.61 -14.92 -14.11
C LEU A 311 -11.82 -16.05 -15.14
N VAL A 312 -13.09 -16.37 -15.41
CA VAL A 312 -13.40 -17.43 -16.37
C VAL A 312 -13.65 -16.80 -17.74
N ASN A 313 -12.86 -17.19 -18.75
CA ASN A 313 -13.05 -16.84 -20.16
C ASN A 313 -12.99 -15.33 -20.52
N LEU A 314 -12.15 -14.55 -19.84
CA LEU A 314 -11.87 -13.17 -20.28
C LEU A 314 -10.80 -13.17 -21.39
N SER A 315 -11.05 -12.41 -22.47
CA SER A 315 -10.01 -12.09 -23.42
C SER A 315 -8.94 -11.17 -22.81
N ALA A 316 -7.75 -11.14 -23.39
CA ALA A 316 -6.68 -10.26 -22.93
C ALA A 316 -7.11 -8.77 -22.97
N ASP A 317 -7.88 -8.38 -23.96
CA ASP A 317 -8.41 -7.01 -24.09
C ASP A 317 -9.44 -6.68 -23.01
N ALA A 318 -10.35 -7.62 -22.70
CA ALA A 318 -11.31 -7.44 -21.63
C ALA A 318 -10.64 -7.36 -20.25
N LEU A 319 -9.56 -8.12 -20.03
CA LEU A 319 -8.76 -8.03 -18.81
C LEU A 319 -8.01 -6.70 -18.71
N ALA A 320 -7.46 -6.20 -19.82
CA ALA A 320 -6.79 -4.90 -19.87
C ALA A 320 -7.74 -3.75 -19.54
N GLU A 321 -8.97 -3.79 -20.10
CA GLU A 321 -10.02 -2.80 -19.80
C GLU A 321 -10.46 -2.88 -18.34
N ALA A 322 -10.65 -4.10 -17.79
CA ALA A 322 -11.01 -4.28 -16.38
C ALA A 322 -9.95 -3.75 -15.41
N LYS A 323 -8.68 -3.65 -15.84
CA LYS A 323 -7.57 -3.08 -15.07
C LYS A 323 -7.30 -1.60 -15.34
N ALA A 324 -8.02 -0.98 -16.29
CA ALA A 324 -7.72 0.41 -16.68
C ALA A 324 -7.86 1.40 -15.52
N ALA A 325 -8.88 1.24 -14.68
CA ALA A 325 -9.09 2.09 -13.50
C ALA A 325 -7.98 1.91 -12.44
N GLU A 326 -7.58 0.67 -12.16
CA GLU A 326 -6.47 0.36 -11.26
C GLU A 326 -5.16 0.98 -11.76
N ARG A 327 -4.87 0.82 -13.06
CA ARG A 327 -3.69 1.41 -13.70
C ARG A 327 -3.67 2.93 -13.59
N ALA A 328 -4.78 3.60 -13.88
CA ALA A 328 -4.89 5.06 -13.75
C ALA A 328 -4.67 5.52 -12.30
N HIS A 329 -5.21 4.77 -11.34
CA HIS A 329 -5.00 5.05 -9.92
C HIS A 329 -3.53 4.86 -9.50
N LEU A 330 -2.90 3.74 -9.88
CA LEU A 330 -1.48 3.49 -9.61
C LEU A 330 -0.57 4.56 -10.25
N GLN A 331 -0.86 5.01 -11.47
CA GLN A 331 -0.15 6.11 -12.11
C GLN A 331 -0.32 7.44 -11.34
N SER A 332 -1.48 7.68 -10.77
CA SER A 332 -1.69 8.85 -9.90
C SER A 332 -0.83 8.77 -8.63
N LEU A 333 -0.79 7.58 -7.99
CA LEU A 333 0.02 7.35 -6.79
C LEU A 333 1.52 7.45 -7.08
N THR A 334 2.01 6.86 -8.17
CA THR A 334 3.43 6.96 -8.54
C THR A 334 3.85 8.41 -8.85
N ARG A 335 2.99 9.22 -9.47
CA ARG A 335 3.23 10.66 -9.66
C ARG A 335 3.30 11.40 -8.32
N ALA A 336 2.38 11.09 -7.39
CA ALA A 336 2.37 11.71 -6.06
C ALA A 336 3.62 11.36 -5.24
N PHE A 337 4.12 10.12 -5.35
CA PHE A 337 5.29 9.65 -4.61
C PHE A 337 6.63 9.99 -5.29
N GLY A 338 6.62 10.24 -6.59
CA GLY A 338 7.85 10.51 -7.35
C GLY A 338 8.61 11.73 -6.85
N ARG A 339 7.93 12.86 -6.70
CA ARG A 339 8.55 14.11 -6.22
C ARG A 339 9.17 13.96 -4.83
N PRO A 340 8.48 13.39 -3.82
CA PRO A 340 9.08 13.08 -2.52
C PRO A 340 10.35 12.22 -2.61
N VAL A 341 10.38 11.18 -3.44
CA VAL A 341 11.57 10.34 -3.61
C VAL A 341 12.73 11.11 -4.22
N CYS A 342 12.49 11.91 -5.27
CA CYS A 342 13.52 12.79 -5.84
C CYS A 342 14.08 13.76 -4.78
N ASN A 343 13.21 14.31 -3.94
CA ASN A 343 13.62 15.20 -2.85
C ASN A 343 14.48 14.50 -1.79
N LEU A 344 14.17 13.24 -1.47
CA LEU A 344 15.01 12.43 -0.57
C LEU A 344 16.41 12.20 -1.15
N VAL A 345 16.50 11.87 -2.44
CA VAL A 345 17.78 11.69 -3.13
C VAL A 345 18.58 13.01 -3.12
N ARG A 346 17.93 14.13 -3.39
CA ARG A 346 18.55 15.47 -3.31
C ARG A 346 19.04 15.82 -1.90
N LEU A 347 18.27 15.45 -0.85
CA LEU A 347 18.70 15.63 0.54
C LEU A 347 19.91 14.75 0.87
N CYS A 348 19.92 13.50 0.43
CA CYS A 348 21.08 12.63 0.59
C CYS A 348 22.32 13.20 -0.09
N ALA A 349 22.18 13.74 -1.30
CA ALA A 349 23.26 14.41 -2.01
C ALA A 349 23.74 15.68 -1.27
N ALA A 350 22.81 16.46 -0.70
CA ALA A 350 23.16 17.65 0.09
C ALA A 350 23.93 17.30 1.36
N VAL A 351 23.51 16.26 2.08
CA VAL A 351 24.21 15.77 3.28
C VAL A 351 25.60 15.24 2.96
N ASP A 352 25.76 14.64 1.78
CA ASP A 352 27.03 14.12 1.25
C ASP A 352 27.93 15.22 0.64
N GLY A 353 27.49 16.48 0.69
CA GLY A 353 28.24 17.62 0.15
C GLY A 353 28.23 17.74 -1.39
N ARG A 354 27.44 16.93 -2.08
CA ARG A 354 27.30 16.95 -3.55
C ARG A 354 26.27 18.00 -3.98
N ARG A 355 26.78 19.24 -4.13
CA ARG A 355 25.91 20.39 -4.37
C ARG A 355 25.15 20.31 -5.69
N ASP A 356 25.84 19.97 -6.78
CA ASP A 356 25.24 19.90 -8.12
C ASP A 356 24.10 18.88 -8.18
N ASP A 357 24.30 17.71 -7.57
CA ASP A 357 23.29 16.66 -7.44
C ASP A 357 22.10 17.09 -6.58
N SER A 358 22.37 17.85 -5.50
CA SER A 358 21.33 18.33 -4.59
C SER A 358 20.43 19.41 -5.20
N GLU A 359 20.93 20.14 -6.21
CA GLU A 359 20.22 21.18 -6.93
C GLU A 359 19.59 20.66 -8.25
N ASP A 360 19.76 19.37 -8.56
CA ASP A 360 19.18 18.78 -9.76
C ASP A 360 17.66 18.66 -9.67
N THR A 361 16.96 19.40 -10.53
CA THR A 361 15.49 19.40 -10.61
C THR A 361 14.95 18.50 -11.71
N THR A 362 15.83 17.87 -12.50
CA THR A 362 15.46 16.99 -13.62
C THR A 362 15.29 15.54 -13.21
N LEU A 363 15.56 15.23 -11.93
CA LEU A 363 15.42 13.87 -11.40
C LEU A 363 14.01 13.33 -11.60
N ALA A 364 13.94 12.12 -12.11
CA ALA A 364 12.71 11.35 -12.25
C ALA A 364 12.91 9.94 -11.66
N VAL A 365 11.88 9.42 -10.97
CA VAL A 365 11.92 8.06 -10.42
C VAL A 365 11.55 7.07 -11.50
N ASP A 366 12.34 6.03 -11.64
CA ASP A 366 12.06 4.89 -12.50
C ASP A 366 11.21 3.89 -11.73
N TRP A 367 9.94 3.82 -12.09
CA TRP A 367 8.98 2.92 -11.48
C TRP A 367 8.95 1.60 -12.23
N ARG A 368 9.03 0.50 -11.48
CA ARG A 368 8.91 -0.84 -12.06
C ARG A 368 7.55 -1.00 -12.72
N ASP A 369 7.54 -1.47 -13.97
CA ASP A 369 6.32 -1.93 -14.63
C ASP A 369 5.89 -3.26 -13.99
N THR A 370 4.81 -3.20 -13.20
CA THR A 370 4.25 -4.38 -12.53
C THR A 370 3.18 -5.07 -13.37
N GLU A 371 2.93 -4.62 -14.59
CA GLU A 371 2.05 -5.33 -15.51
C GLU A 371 2.64 -6.70 -15.85
N ALA A 372 1.88 -7.75 -15.55
CA ALA A 372 2.22 -9.10 -15.95
C ALA A 372 2.02 -9.25 -17.47
N ARG A 373 2.96 -8.74 -18.24
CA ARG A 373 3.05 -9.02 -19.68
C ARG A 373 3.75 -10.36 -19.84
N SER A 374 3.20 -11.24 -20.69
CA SER A 374 3.96 -12.42 -21.05
C SER A 374 5.23 -11.99 -21.79
N LEU A 375 6.35 -12.67 -21.55
CA LEU A 375 7.61 -12.37 -22.23
C LEU A 375 7.44 -12.35 -23.76
N SER A 376 6.54 -13.20 -24.29
CA SER A 376 6.23 -13.22 -25.72
C SER A 376 5.50 -11.98 -26.20
N GLN A 377 4.55 -11.44 -25.42
CA GLN A 377 3.86 -10.19 -25.74
C GLN A 377 4.78 -8.99 -25.68
N ALA A 378 5.67 -8.96 -24.69
CA ALA A 378 6.70 -7.92 -24.60
C ALA A 378 7.69 -8.00 -25.76
N ALA A 379 8.17 -9.19 -26.11
CA ALA A 379 9.08 -9.39 -27.22
C ALA A 379 8.45 -8.99 -28.58
N ASP A 380 7.16 -9.31 -28.80
CA ASP A 380 6.45 -8.90 -30.01
C ASP A 380 6.27 -7.37 -30.08
N ALA A 381 5.88 -6.73 -28.96
CA ALA A 381 5.71 -5.28 -28.88
C ALA A 381 7.05 -4.53 -29.07
N LEU A 382 8.09 -4.93 -28.33
CA LEU A 382 9.42 -4.32 -28.40
C LEU A 382 10.09 -4.57 -29.76
N GLY A 383 9.92 -5.79 -30.32
CA GLY A 383 10.37 -6.11 -31.66
C GLY A 383 9.73 -5.23 -32.73
N LYS A 384 8.43 -4.99 -32.67
CA LYS A 384 7.71 -4.07 -33.57
C LYS A 384 8.18 -2.62 -33.41
N LEU A 385 8.44 -2.14 -32.19
CA LEU A 385 9.00 -0.80 -31.96
C LEU A 385 10.36 -0.65 -32.60
N SER A 386 11.24 -1.64 -32.46
CA SER A 386 12.55 -1.62 -33.07
C SER A 386 12.49 -1.71 -34.62
N GLN A 387 11.70 -2.67 -35.16
CA GLN A 387 11.64 -2.92 -36.60
C GLN A 387 10.83 -1.87 -37.35
N THR A 388 9.69 -1.39 -36.77
CA THR A 388 8.75 -0.52 -37.49
C THR A 388 9.06 0.96 -37.27
N LEU A 389 9.47 1.35 -36.08
CA LEU A 389 9.75 2.74 -35.71
C LEU A 389 11.26 3.04 -35.67
N GLY A 390 12.13 2.04 -35.88
CA GLY A 390 13.58 2.23 -35.89
C GLY A 390 14.15 2.58 -34.50
N VAL A 391 13.45 2.28 -33.43
CA VAL A 391 13.96 2.53 -32.05
C VAL A 391 15.16 1.59 -31.83
N PRO A 392 16.34 2.09 -31.44
CA PRO A 392 17.50 1.25 -31.17
C PRO A 392 17.18 0.19 -30.10
N ALA A 393 17.52 -1.07 -30.36
CA ALA A 393 17.21 -2.18 -29.46
C ALA A 393 17.78 -1.97 -28.04
N ALA A 394 18.97 -1.36 -27.94
CA ALA A 394 19.63 -1.06 -26.67
C ALA A 394 18.81 -0.16 -25.73
N LEU A 395 17.95 0.72 -26.29
CA LEU A 395 17.04 1.58 -25.54
C LEU A 395 15.78 0.85 -25.06
N LEU A 396 15.56 -0.37 -25.55
CA LEU A 396 14.38 -1.18 -25.22
C LEU A 396 14.65 -2.28 -24.20
N TRP A 397 15.93 -2.56 -23.89
CA TRP A 397 16.29 -3.66 -22.99
C TRP A 397 15.76 -3.50 -21.56
N ASP A 398 15.71 -2.27 -21.05
CA ASP A 398 15.11 -1.97 -19.72
C ASP A 398 13.60 -2.23 -19.67
N ARG A 399 12.96 -2.35 -20.84
CA ARG A 399 11.52 -2.58 -20.94
C ARG A 399 11.15 -4.05 -21.08
N ILE A 400 12.14 -4.93 -21.04
CA ILE A 400 11.92 -6.37 -21.07
C ILE A 400 11.48 -6.82 -19.68
N PRO A 401 10.30 -7.46 -19.53
CA PRO A 401 9.82 -7.92 -18.22
C PRO A 401 10.82 -8.88 -17.57
N GLY A 402 11.17 -8.62 -16.31
CA GLY A 402 12.08 -9.44 -15.54
C GLY A 402 13.56 -9.10 -15.68
N VAL A 403 13.93 -8.15 -16.54
CA VAL A 403 15.30 -7.64 -16.66
C VAL A 403 15.49 -6.47 -15.72
N SER A 404 16.51 -6.51 -14.89
CA SER A 404 16.87 -5.41 -14.00
C SER A 404 17.62 -4.31 -14.76
N PRO A 405 17.58 -3.05 -14.31
CA PRO A 405 18.38 -1.97 -14.92
C PRO A 405 19.86 -2.27 -14.96
N SER A 406 20.40 -2.97 -13.95
CA SER A 406 21.80 -3.39 -13.89
C SER A 406 22.14 -4.45 -14.96
N GLU A 407 21.25 -5.39 -15.23
CA GLU A 407 21.42 -6.37 -16.32
C GLU A 407 21.35 -5.69 -17.68
N ALA A 408 20.41 -4.78 -17.88
CA ALA A 408 20.30 -4.01 -19.12
C ALA A 408 21.54 -3.13 -19.36
N ALA A 409 22.10 -2.52 -18.29
CA ALA A 409 23.36 -1.77 -18.36
C ALA A 409 24.54 -2.69 -18.74
N GLY A 410 24.64 -3.87 -18.13
CA GLY A 410 25.65 -4.87 -18.48
C GLY A 410 25.55 -5.34 -19.95
N TRP A 411 24.32 -5.47 -20.45
CA TRP A 411 24.11 -5.80 -21.87
C TRP A 411 24.55 -4.67 -22.83
N ARG A 412 24.33 -3.40 -22.42
CA ARG A 412 24.82 -2.24 -23.20
C ARG A 412 26.35 -2.21 -23.21
N GLU A 413 26.97 -2.36 -22.07
CA GLU A 413 28.43 -2.42 -21.95
C GLU A 413 29.03 -3.57 -22.81
N TYR A 414 28.39 -4.74 -22.78
CA TYR A 414 28.79 -5.86 -23.63
C TYR A 414 28.62 -5.56 -25.10
N ALA A 415 27.51 -4.94 -25.52
CA ALA A 415 27.26 -4.59 -26.93
C ALA A 415 28.25 -3.52 -27.43
N ASP A 416 28.58 -2.54 -26.60
CA ASP A 416 29.57 -1.50 -26.93
C ASP A 416 30.99 -2.07 -27.05
N ALA A 417 31.33 -3.05 -26.21
CA ALA A 417 32.60 -3.74 -26.24
C ALA A 417 32.71 -4.74 -27.43
N HIS A 418 31.57 -5.21 -27.95
CA HIS A 418 31.50 -6.19 -29.03
C HIS A 418 30.57 -5.70 -30.17
N PRO A 419 30.92 -4.59 -30.84
CA PRO A 419 30.12 -4.08 -31.95
C PRO A 419 30.02 -5.11 -33.07
N ASP A 420 28.83 -5.20 -33.70
CA ASP A 420 28.64 -6.06 -34.85
C ASP A 420 29.53 -5.65 -36.05
N ALA A 421 29.72 -6.57 -36.99
CA ALA A 421 30.62 -6.35 -38.11
C ALA A 421 30.25 -5.13 -38.99
N LEU A 422 28.98 -4.77 -39.04
CA LEU A 422 28.47 -3.62 -39.81
C LEU A 422 28.77 -2.31 -39.06
N THR A 423 28.57 -2.28 -37.74
CA THR A 423 28.88 -1.13 -36.88
C THR A 423 30.38 -0.88 -36.83
N SER A 424 31.19 -1.93 -36.69
CA SER A 424 32.65 -1.82 -36.73
C SER A 424 33.19 -1.32 -38.10
N TYR A 425 32.54 -1.73 -39.18
CA TYR A 425 32.89 -1.25 -40.53
C TYR A 425 32.50 0.21 -40.74
N THR A 426 31.34 0.63 -40.31
CA THR A 426 30.91 2.04 -40.38
C THR A 426 31.73 2.96 -39.46
N GLN A 427 32.14 2.50 -38.30
CA GLN A 427 33.05 3.24 -37.40
C GLN A 427 34.47 3.36 -38.03
N ALA A 428 34.95 2.30 -38.69
CA ALA A 428 36.22 2.34 -39.42
C ALA A 428 36.18 3.33 -40.59
N LEU A 429 35.08 3.40 -41.35
CA LEU A 429 34.88 4.39 -42.40
C LEU A 429 34.80 5.82 -41.86
N ALA A 430 34.03 6.05 -40.79
CA ALA A 430 33.93 7.36 -40.16
C ALA A 430 35.25 7.84 -39.54
N GLY A 431 36.08 6.90 -39.03
CA GLY A 431 37.45 7.17 -38.58
C GLY A 431 38.47 7.43 -39.70
N ALA A 432 38.18 6.95 -40.91
CA ALA A 432 39.02 7.22 -42.07
C ALA A 432 38.76 8.59 -42.72
N ASP A 433 37.54 9.14 -42.53
CA ASP A 433 37.13 10.46 -43.04
C ASP A 433 37.50 11.64 -42.10
N SER A 434 38.21 11.41 -41.00
CA SER A 434 38.66 12.51 -40.16
C SER A 434 39.79 13.31 -40.81
N PRO A 435 39.65 14.63 -40.93
CA PRO A 435 40.59 15.48 -41.69
C PRO A 435 42.05 15.49 -41.17
N GLU A 436 42.26 15.01 -39.93
CA GLU A 436 43.61 14.89 -39.35
C GLU A 436 44.46 13.76 -39.96
N LYS A 437 43.83 12.69 -40.48
CA LYS A 437 44.57 11.59 -41.14
C LYS A 437 44.80 11.84 -42.64
N ALA A 438 43.92 12.64 -43.27
CA ALA A 438 44.15 13.06 -44.65
C ALA A 438 45.39 13.97 -44.80
N ALA A 439 45.63 14.86 -43.82
CA ALA A 439 46.81 15.71 -43.76
C ALA A 439 48.13 14.94 -43.52
N ALA A 440 48.07 13.80 -42.80
CA ALA A 440 49.26 12.99 -42.53
C ALA A 440 49.69 12.07 -43.73
N MET A 441 48.84 11.89 -44.74
CA MET A 441 49.14 11.12 -45.95
C MET A 441 49.62 12.01 -47.09
N GLU A 442 49.54 13.35 -47.04
CA GLU A 442 50.09 14.29 -47.99
C GLU A 442 51.52 14.72 -47.64
N GLU A 443 52.06 14.45 -46.47
CA GLU A 443 53.44 14.78 -46.05
C GLU A 443 54.42 13.56 -46.06
N GLY A 444 54.03 12.42 -46.57
CA GLY A 444 54.87 11.23 -46.68
C GLY A 444 55.02 10.77 -48.16
#